data_0ff4c0ab833e8e9e45740fefe63b9141
#
_entry.id   0ff4c0ab833e8e9e45740fefe63b9141
#
_cell.length_a   1.000
_cell.length_b   1.000
_cell.length_c   1.000
_cell.angle_alpha   90.00
_cell.angle_beta   90.00
_cell.angle_gamma   90.00
#
_symmetry.space_group_name_H-M   'P 1'
#
loop_
_entity.id
_entity.type
_entity.pdbx_description
1 polymer ?
#
loop_
_entity_poly.entity_id
_entity_poly.type
_entity_poly.pdbx_seq_one_letter_code
_entity_poly.pdbx_strand_id
1 'polypeptide(L)'
;FVRMWKKVTGEQLSGTKYYRGENQKTPQYFTELKPDTSITAGKKMIGIINREPRRSPKIIRQFYLSAINNAKDSIRIINPYFTLIPSIKKALRKAIGRGVKVELMIAANSDIPLTSDRSFHNMYKLMKKGAHVWIYLNGFHHSKIMTVDGQVCTVGSANLDARSLCFDYEDNAVIVDSCTTKELDNMFE
;
A
#
# COMPACT_ATOMS: atom_id res chain seq x y z
N PHE A 1 -17.01 6.44 3.47
CA PHE A 1 -17.01 7.03 4.81
C PHE A 1 -18.43 7.26 5.33
N VAL A 2 -19.26 8.09 4.69
CA VAL A 2 -20.62 8.48 5.16
C VAL A 2 -21.53 7.29 5.48
N ARG A 3 -21.52 6.25 4.64
CA ARG A 3 -22.30 5.02 4.89
C ARG A 3 -21.78 4.24 6.10
N MET A 4 -20.47 4.21 6.28
CA MET A 4 -19.86 3.54 7.43
C MET A 4 -20.13 4.30 8.72
N TRP A 5 -20.03 5.63 8.68
CA TRP A 5 -20.39 6.49 9.80
C TRP A 5 -21.84 6.25 10.26
N LYS A 6 -22.80 6.32 9.33
CA LYS A 6 -24.21 6.03 9.62
C LYS A 6 -24.42 4.65 10.24
N LYS A 7 -23.68 3.64 9.74
CA LYS A 7 -23.80 2.26 10.24
C LYS A 7 -23.29 2.11 11.67
N VAL A 8 -22.22 2.83 12.04
CA VAL A 8 -21.57 2.73 13.35
C VAL A 8 -22.23 3.63 14.38
N THR A 9 -22.60 4.84 13.99
CA THR A 9 -23.12 5.87 14.91
C THR A 9 -24.64 6.04 14.87
N GLY A 10 -25.31 5.49 13.85
CA GLY A 10 -26.72 5.77 13.56
C GLY A 10 -26.97 7.16 12.94
N GLU A 11 -25.97 8.06 12.96
CA GLU A 11 -26.07 9.43 12.49
C GLU A 11 -25.88 9.51 10.96
N GLN A 12 -26.74 10.26 10.29
CA GLN A 12 -26.56 10.58 8.88
C GLN A 12 -25.84 11.92 8.71
N LEU A 13 -24.61 11.89 8.26
CA LEU A 13 -23.91 13.11 7.86
C LEU A 13 -24.60 13.69 6.62
N SER A 14 -25.15 14.88 6.77
CA SER A 14 -25.81 15.64 5.70
C SER A 14 -25.31 17.07 5.69
N GLY A 15 -25.31 17.69 4.51
CA GLY A 15 -24.89 19.06 4.33
C GLY A 15 -23.48 19.24 3.79
N THR A 16 -23.25 20.41 3.21
CA THR A 16 -22.01 20.77 2.52
C THR A 16 -20.79 20.91 3.44
N LYS A 17 -20.99 21.16 4.75
CA LYS A 17 -19.90 21.31 5.72
C LYS A 17 -18.99 20.07 5.84
N TYR A 18 -19.46 18.88 5.44
CA TYR A 18 -18.70 17.64 5.49
C TYR A 18 -18.08 17.25 4.14
N TYR A 19 -18.47 17.93 3.03
CA TYR A 19 -18.11 17.53 1.68
C TYR A 19 -17.42 18.62 0.88
N ARG A 20 -17.48 19.89 1.33
CA ARG A 20 -16.81 21.01 0.68
C ARG A 20 -15.83 21.66 1.64
N GLY A 21 -14.56 21.64 1.28
CA GLY A 21 -13.49 22.30 2.00
C GLY A 21 -13.47 23.84 1.87
N GLU A 22 -14.58 24.47 1.47
CA GLU A 22 -14.61 25.89 1.13
C GLU A 22 -14.31 26.84 2.30
N ASN A 23 -14.26 26.37 3.57
CA ASN A 23 -13.96 27.20 4.73
C ASN A 23 -13.17 26.52 5.84
N GLN A 24 -12.58 25.34 5.60
CA GLN A 24 -11.63 24.80 6.58
C GLN A 24 -10.27 25.46 6.32
N LYS A 25 -9.81 26.26 7.27
CA LYS A 25 -8.39 26.67 7.31
C LYS A 25 -7.56 25.39 7.24
N THR A 26 -6.77 25.25 6.20
CA THR A 26 -5.79 24.18 6.07
C THR A 26 -5.02 24.09 7.38
N PRO A 27 -4.92 22.93 8.05
CA PRO A 27 -4.17 22.81 9.29
C PRO A 27 -2.77 23.38 9.10
N GLN A 28 -2.27 24.13 10.09
CA GLN A 28 -1.04 24.95 9.97
C GLN A 28 0.18 24.12 9.51
N TYR A 29 0.24 22.85 9.89
CA TYR A 29 1.32 21.94 9.46
C TYR A 29 1.30 21.61 7.95
N PHE A 30 0.17 21.79 7.25
CA PHE A 30 0.13 21.67 5.78
C PHE A 30 0.55 22.97 5.08
N THR A 31 0.48 24.13 5.75
CA THR A 31 0.91 25.40 5.17
C THR A 31 2.43 25.59 5.26
N GLU A 32 3.12 24.82 6.10
CA GLU A 32 4.58 24.82 6.22
C GLU A 32 5.27 23.92 5.18
N LEU A 33 4.55 22.98 4.58
CA LEU A 33 5.00 22.25 3.41
C LEU A 33 4.96 23.20 2.21
N LYS A 34 6.07 23.94 1.99
CA LYS A 34 6.24 24.66 0.73
C LYS A 34 6.16 23.64 -0.39
N PRO A 35 5.19 23.78 -1.32
CA PRO A 35 5.19 22.89 -2.47
C PRO A 35 6.55 23.05 -3.15
N ASP A 36 7.26 21.95 -3.36
CA ASP A 36 8.45 21.96 -4.18
C ASP A 36 8.02 22.33 -5.59
N THR A 37 8.17 23.59 -5.94
CA THR A 37 7.79 24.14 -7.24
C THR A 37 8.72 23.65 -8.36
N SER A 38 9.79 22.94 -8.03
CA SER A 38 10.64 22.26 -9.02
C SER A 38 9.98 20.99 -9.56
N ILE A 39 8.99 20.46 -8.85
CA ILE A 39 8.17 19.35 -9.35
C ILE A 39 7.17 19.98 -10.32
N THR A 40 7.48 19.92 -11.61
CA THR A 40 6.52 20.23 -12.67
C THR A 40 5.25 19.46 -12.35
N ALA A 41 4.15 20.18 -12.10
CA ALA A 41 2.84 19.61 -11.82
C ALA A 41 2.34 18.82 -13.04
N GLY A 42 2.89 17.63 -13.23
CA GLY A 42 2.36 16.64 -14.15
C GLY A 42 0.96 16.27 -13.71
N LYS A 43 0.08 15.96 -14.64
CA LYS A 43 -1.26 15.48 -14.34
C LYS A 43 -1.14 14.12 -13.64
N LYS A 44 -1.11 14.10 -12.31
CA LYS A 44 -1.12 12.87 -11.52
C LYS A 44 -2.50 12.24 -11.62
N MET A 45 -2.56 10.96 -11.95
CA MET A 45 -3.81 10.20 -11.88
C MET A 45 -3.88 9.49 -10.54
N ILE A 46 -4.90 9.79 -9.75
CA ILE A 46 -5.12 9.18 -8.44
C ILE A 46 -6.49 8.52 -8.40
N GLY A 47 -6.53 7.26 -8.03
CA GLY A 47 -7.76 6.52 -7.80
C GLY A 47 -7.81 5.96 -6.38
N ILE A 48 -8.96 6.01 -5.73
CA ILE A 48 -9.18 5.36 -4.44
C ILE A 48 -9.90 4.04 -4.67
N ILE A 49 -9.30 2.95 -4.21
CA ILE A 49 -9.92 1.64 -4.20
C ILE A 49 -10.36 1.29 -2.78
N ASN A 50 -11.67 1.16 -2.61
CA ASN A 50 -12.28 0.84 -1.33
C ASN A 50 -12.73 -0.63 -1.32
N ARG A 51 -12.28 -1.36 -0.32
CA ARG A 51 -12.71 -2.74 -0.09
C ARG A 51 -13.83 -2.77 0.94
N GLU A 52 -15.01 -3.18 0.53
CA GLU A 52 -16.12 -3.55 1.40
C GLU A 52 -16.32 -5.07 1.37
N PRO A 53 -16.36 -5.77 2.52
CA PRO A 53 -16.45 -7.24 2.55
C PRO A 53 -17.62 -7.83 1.75
N ARG A 54 -18.73 -7.11 1.64
CA ARG A 54 -19.94 -7.56 0.92
C ARG A 54 -20.07 -7.01 -0.49
N ARG A 55 -19.56 -5.80 -0.78
CA ARG A 55 -19.79 -5.08 -2.06
C ARG A 55 -18.61 -5.14 -3.02
N SER A 56 -17.41 -5.01 -2.49
CA SER A 56 -16.17 -5.01 -3.28
C SER A 56 -15.11 -5.94 -2.66
N PRO A 57 -15.44 -7.21 -2.35
CA PRO A 57 -14.60 -8.05 -1.48
C PRO A 57 -13.24 -8.42 -2.06
N LYS A 58 -13.04 -8.22 -3.36
CA LYS A 58 -11.82 -8.66 -4.06
C LYS A 58 -11.01 -7.53 -4.65
N ILE A 59 -11.47 -6.27 -4.61
CA ILE A 59 -10.92 -5.18 -5.42
C ILE A 59 -9.43 -4.93 -5.13
N ILE A 60 -9.03 -4.75 -3.87
CA ILE A 60 -7.63 -4.51 -3.50
C ILE A 60 -6.75 -5.72 -3.85
N ARG A 61 -7.23 -6.93 -3.56
CA ARG A 61 -6.49 -8.15 -3.92
C ARG A 61 -6.31 -8.29 -5.43
N GLN A 62 -7.34 -7.97 -6.22
CA GLN A 62 -7.26 -7.98 -7.69
C GLN A 62 -6.28 -6.93 -8.19
N PHE A 63 -6.29 -5.73 -7.61
CA PHE A 63 -5.32 -4.69 -7.92
C PHE A 63 -3.88 -5.18 -7.67
N TYR A 64 -3.57 -5.69 -6.48
CA TYR A 64 -2.23 -6.23 -6.18
C TYR A 64 -1.82 -7.33 -7.15
N LEU A 65 -2.72 -8.29 -7.43
CA LEU A 65 -2.42 -9.38 -8.36
C LEU A 65 -2.19 -8.86 -9.78
N SER A 66 -2.99 -7.90 -10.25
CA SER A 66 -2.82 -7.28 -11.56
C SER A 66 -1.48 -6.54 -11.64
N ALA A 67 -1.17 -5.69 -10.68
CA ALA A 67 0.06 -4.92 -10.63
C ALA A 67 1.31 -5.84 -10.64
N ILE A 68 1.34 -6.85 -9.78
CA ILE A 68 2.45 -7.80 -9.68
C ILE A 68 2.59 -8.65 -10.96
N ASN A 69 1.48 -9.09 -11.56
CA ASN A 69 1.53 -9.94 -12.76
C ASN A 69 1.96 -9.17 -14.01
N ASN A 70 1.67 -7.87 -14.09
CA ASN A 70 2.01 -7.01 -15.23
C ASN A 70 3.34 -6.26 -15.06
N ALA A 71 3.97 -6.30 -13.90
CA ALA A 71 5.28 -5.72 -13.65
C ALA A 71 6.34 -6.28 -14.61
N LYS A 72 7.19 -5.38 -15.15
CA LYS A 72 8.24 -5.70 -16.13
C LYS A 72 9.63 -5.54 -15.54
N ASP A 73 9.84 -4.49 -14.74
CA ASP A 73 11.18 -4.09 -14.28
C ASP A 73 11.34 -4.30 -12.77
N SER A 74 10.45 -3.73 -11.96
CA SER A 74 10.62 -3.74 -10.51
C SER A 74 9.31 -3.74 -9.74
N ILE A 75 9.34 -4.38 -8.57
CA ILE A 75 8.29 -4.32 -7.55
C ILE A 75 8.98 -4.07 -6.22
N ARG A 76 8.61 -2.99 -5.51
CA ARG A 76 9.05 -2.73 -4.15
C ARG A 76 7.85 -2.71 -3.21
N ILE A 77 7.97 -3.37 -2.06
CA ILE A 77 6.86 -3.50 -1.10
C ILE A 77 7.38 -3.23 0.30
N ILE A 78 6.76 -2.24 0.97
CA ILE A 78 6.88 -2.01 2.41
C ILE A 78 5.58 -2.44 3.06
N ASN A 79 5.64 -3.39 3.98
CA ASN A 79 4.47 -3.86 4.69
C ASN A 79 4.87 -4.39 6.08
N PRO A 80 4.10 -4.11 7.15
CA PRO A 80 4.43 -4.59 8.48
C PRO A 80 4.31 -6.11 8.61
N TYR A 81 3.43 -6.74 7.81
CA TYR A 81 3.15 -8.17 7.91
C TYR A 81 3.19 -8.84 6.54
N PHE A 82 4.13 -9.77 6.36
CA PHE A 82 4.24 -10.60 5.17
C PHE A 82 3.63 -12.00 5.37
N THR A 83 2.47 -12.07 6.01
CA THR A 83 1.72 -13.33 6.13
C THR A 83 0.92 -13.60 4.85
N LEU A 84 1.64 -13.59 3.73
CA LEU A 84 1.13 -13.59 2.37
C LEU A 84 0.09 -14.68 2.09
N ILE A 85 -1.03 -14.29 1.48
CA ILE A 85 -1.99 -15.26 0.92
C ILE A 85 -1.37 -16.02 -0.26
N PRO A 86 -1.79 -17.26 -0.53
CA PRO A 86 -1.18 -18.10 -1.56
C PRO A 86 -1.13 -17.46 -2.95
N SER A 87 -2.17 -16.71 -3.34
CA SER A 87 -2.24 -16.05 -4.65
C SER A 87 -1.17 -14.96 -4.82
N ILE A 88 -0.97 -14.10 -3.82
CA ILE A 88 0.07 -13.05 -3.83
C ILE A 88 1.46 -13.69 -3.84
N LYS A 89 1.68 -14.70 -2.99
CA LYS A 89 2.95 -15.42 -2.95
C LYS A 89 3.30 -16.07 -4.30
N LYS A 90 2.31 -16.67 -4.95
CA LYS A 90 2.48 -17.25 -6.30
C LYS A 90 2.78 -16.16 -7.34
N ALA A 91 2.11 -15.02 -7.28
CA ALA A 91 2.33 -13.91 -8.21
C ALA A 91 3.75 -13.33 -8.07
N LEU A 92 4.22 -13.07 -6.84
CA LEU A 92 5.60 -12.60 -6.59
C LEU A 92 6.65 -13.59 -7.08
N ARG A 93 6.47 -14.89 -6.82
CA ARG A 93 7.38 -15.92 -7.34
C ARG A 93 7.43 -15.95 -8.88
N LYS A 94 6.29 -15.75 -9.54
CA LYS A 94 6.23 -15.66 -11.00
C LYS A 94 6.91 -14.39 -11.52
N ALA A 95 6.75 -13.25 -10.83
CA ALA A 95 7.42 -12.00 -11.18
C ALA A 95 8.95 -12.17 -11.11
N ILE A 96 9.47 -12.73 -10.01
CA ILE A 96 10.90 -13.06 -9.87
C ILE A 96 11.36 -13.98 -11.02
N GLY A 97 10.57 -15.02 -11.34
CA GLY A 97 10.89 -15.94 -12.45
C GLY A 97 10.86 -15.30 -13.84
N ARG A 98 10.21 -14.15 -14.00
CA ARG A 98 10.28 -13.32 -15.23
C ARG A 98 11.49 -12.38 -15.26
N GLY A 99 12.28 -12.32 -14.19
CA GLY A 99 13.43 -11.40 -14.07
C GLY A 99 13.06 -10.05 -13.46
N VAL A 100 11.83 -9.86 -12.96
CA VAL A 100 11.43 -8.63 -12.26
C VAL A 100 12.19 -8.52 -10.94
N LYS A 101 12.82 -7.37 -10.69
CA LYS A 101 13.50 -7.07 -9.42
C LYS A 101 12.44 -6.90 -8.32
N VAL A 102 12.41 -7.81 -7.36
CA VAL A 102 11.46 -7.76 -6.24
C VAL A 102 12.22 -7.41 -4.97
N GLU A 103 11.83 -6.32 -4.33
CA GLU A 103 12.40 -5.82 -3.07
C GLU A 103 11.30 -5.72 -2.03
N LEU A 104 11.56 -6.27 -0.84
CA LEU A 104 10.59 -6.36 0.25
C LEU A 104 11.20 -5.76 1.51
N MET A 105 10.48 -4.87 2.19
CA MET A 105 10.92 -4.29 3.46
C MET A 105 9.94 -4.62 4.59
N ILE A 106 10.47 -5.11 5.70
CA ILE A 106 9.73 -5.42 6.93
C ILE A 106 10.42 -4.78 8.13
N ALA A 107 9.66 -4.44 9.16
CA ALA A 107 10.24 -4.05 10.45
C ALA A 107 10.84 -5.26 11.16
N ALA A 108 11.97 -5.05 11.86
CA ALA A 108 12.62 -6.08 12.68
C ALA A 108 11.71 -6.58 13.80
N ASN A 109 10.96 -5.67 14.41
CA ASN A 109 10.01 -5.95 15.48
C ASN A 109 8.58 -5.89 14.96
N SER A 110 7.71 -6.75 15.50
CA SER A 110 6.26 -6.74 15.24
C SER A 110 5.52 -6.48 16.54
N ASP A 111 4.42 -5.75 16.44
CA ASP A 111 3.47 -5.52 17.53
C ASP A 111 2.58 -6.74 17.82
N ILE A 112 2.57 -7.73 16.91
CA ILE A 112 1.76 -8.94 17.04
C ILE A 112 2.68 -10.17 17.22
N PRO A 113 2.62 -10.87 18.36
CA PRO A 113 3.35 -12.12 18.58
C PRO A 113 3.12 -13.14 17.45
N LEU A 114 4.13 -13.94 17.13
CA LEU A 114 4.09 -15.03 16.11
C LEU A 114 3.91 -14.58 14.64
N THR A 115 3.51 -13.33 14.37
CA THR A 115 3.44 -12.85 12.97
C THR A 115 4.81 -12.64 12.36
N SER A 116 5.80 -12.28 13.16
CA SER A 116 7.20 -12.12 12.74
C SER A 116 7.74 -13.40 12.12
N ASP A 117 7.64 -14.53 12.80
CA ASP A 117 8.21 -15.81 12.34
C ASP A 117 7.62 -16.23 10.99
N ARG A 118 6.29 -16.10 10.85
CA ARG A 118 5.60 -16.43 9.61
C ARG A 118 5.97 -15.48 8.47
N SER A 119 6.13 -14.20 8.79
CA SER A 119 6.57 -13.18 7.83
C SER A 119 7.99 -13.45 7.38
N PHE A 120 8.94 -13.63 8.29
CA PHE A 120 10.33 -13.97 7.99
C PHE A 120 10.44 -15.25 7.18
N HIS A 121 9.68 -16.29 7.52
CA HIS A 121 9.65 -17.52 6.74
C HIS A 121 9.17 -17.32 5.29
N ASN A 122 8.14 -16.50 5.07
CA ASN A 122 7.68 -16.19 3.71
C ASN A 122 8.72 -15.39 2.94
N MET A 123 9.34 -14.38 3.58
CA MET A 123 10.39 -13.55 2.97
C MET A 123 11.63 -14.39 2.64
N TYR A 124 12.07 -15.26 3.54
CA TYR A 124 13.17 -16.18 3.30
C TYR A 124 12.92 -17.07 2.06
N LYS A 125 11.68 -17.58 1.90
CA LYS A 125 11.31 -18.36 0.71
C LYS A 125 11.34 -17.54 -0.59
N LEU A 126 10.99 -16.26 -0.53
CA LEU A 126 11.08 -15.36 -1.67
C LEU A 126 12.53 -14.96 -1.96
N MET A 127 13.33 -14.69 -0.92
CA MET A 127 14.76 -14.41 -1.01
C MET A 127 15.51 -15.56 -1.70
N LYS A 128 15.23 -16.81 -1.34
CA LYS A 128 15.80 -17.99 -2.04
C LYS A 128 15.39 -18.09 -3.51
N LYS A 129 14.38 -17.33 -3.96
CA LYS A 129 13.96 -17.25 -5.36
C LYS A 129 14.50 -16.03 -6.09
N GLY A 130 15.28 -15.16 -5.40
CA GLY A 130 15.89 -13.98 -5.97
C GLY A 130 15.28 -12.65 -5.55
N ALA A 131 14.36 -12.62 -4.58
CA ALA A 131 13.91 -11.35 -3.99
C ALA A 131 14.99 -10.76 -3.08
N HIS A 132 15.10 -9.43 -3.06
CA HIS A 132 15.88 -8.70 -2.06
C HIS A 132 14.99 -8.41 -0.85
N VAL A 133 15.52 -8.63 0.35
CA VAL A 133 14.79 -8.44 1.61
C VAL A 133 15.54 -7.46 2.48
N TRP A 134 14.84 -6.39 2.87
CA TRP A 134 15.31 -5.34 3.75
C TRP A 134 14.65 -5.47 5.12
N ILE A 135 15.43 -5.31 6.17
CA ILE A 135 14.93 -5.31 7.55
C ILE A 135 15.12 -3.91 8.13
N TYR A 136 14.02 -3.23 8.41
CA TYR A 136 14.03 -1.92 9.02
C TYR A 136 14.31 -2.05 10.54
N LEU A 137 15.41 -1.48 11.01
CA LEU A 137 15.90 -1.65 12.39
C LEU A 137 15.45 -0.53 13.34
N ASN A 138 15.10 0.66 12.80
CA ASN A 138 14.85 1.86 13.59
C ASN A 138 13.43 1.95 14.19
N GLY A 139 12.85 0.82 14.56
CA GLY A 139 11.54 0.74 15.18
C GLY A 139 10.53 -0.07 14.37
N PHE A 140 9.24 0.14 14.65
CA PHE A 140 8.14 -0.51 13.95
C PHE A 140 7.51 0.45 12.94
N HIS A 141 7.68 0.18 11.66
CA HIS A 141 6.92 0.89 10.63
C HIS A 141 5.57 0.19 10.39
N HIS A 142 4.52 0.97 10.23
CA HIS A 142 3.19 0.44 9.90
C HIS A 142 2.73 0.79 8.48
N SER A 143 3.67 1.12 7.60
CA SER A 143 3.43 1.51 6.21
C SER A 143 2.96 0.33 5.36
N LYS A 144 2.04 0.57 4.43
CA LYS A 144 1.59 -0.37 3.41
C LYS A 144 1.71 0.31 2.06
N ILE A 145 2.85 0.11 1.45
CA ILE A 145 3.26 0.76 0.20
C ILE A 145 3.68 -0.32 -0.78
N MET A 146 3.30 -0.17 -2.04
CA MET A 146 3.88 -0.92 -3.14
C MET A 146 4.15 0.04 -4.29
N THR A 147 5.31 -0.08 -4.89
CA THR A 147 5.67 0.59 -6.14
C THR A 147 5.91 -0.45 -7.24
N VAL A 148 5.61 -0.08 -8.48
CA VAL A 148 5.77 -0.96 -9.65
C VAL A 148 6.37 -0.15 -10.79
N ASP A 149 7.48 -0.64 -11.34
CA ASP A 149 8.17 -0.15 -12.52
C ASP A 149 8.52 1.36 -12.47
N GLY A 150 8.64 1.95 -11.27
CA GLY A 150 8.88 3.39 -11.10
C GLY A 150 7.77 4.28 -11.64
N GLN A 151 6.58 3.75 -11.90
CA GLN A 151 5.47 4.47 -12.55
C GLN A 151 4.17 4.47 -11.76
N VAL A 152 3.89 3.40 -11.02
CA VAL A 152 2.65 3.23 -10.27
C VAL A 152 2.99 2.92 -8.83
N CYS A 153 2.31 3.57 -7.91
CA CYS A 153 2.39 3.23 -6.50
C CYS A 153 1.02 3.12 -5.85
N THR A 154 0.96 2.41 -4.74
CA THR A 154 -0.20 2.39 -3.86
C THR A 154 0.22 2.60 -2.42
N VAL A 155 -0.56 3.41 -1.72
CA VAL A 155 -0.42 3.69 -0.29
C VAL A 155 -1.80 3.55 0.35
N GLY A 156 -1.89 2.85 1.47
CA GLY A 156 -3.20 2.67 2.10
C GLY A 156 -3.18 1.90 3.40
N SER A 157 -4.34 1.36 3.77
CA SER A 157 -4.52 0.62 5.00
C SER A 157 -4.31 -0.90 4.85
N ALA A 158 -4.37 -1.44 3.62
CA ALA A 158 -4.40 -2.88 3.38
C ALA A 158 -3.04 -3.54 3.58
N ASN A 159 -2.93 -4.43 4.55
CA ASN A 159 -1.82 -5.37 4.65
C ASN A 159 -1.90 -6.46 3.57
N LEU A 160 -0.76 -7.10 3.29
CA LEU A 160 -0.69 -8.24 2.37
C LEU A 160 -1.07 -9.58 3.03
N ASP A 161 -1.91 -9.54 4.04
CA ASP A 161 -2.38 -10.70 4.77
C ASP A 161 -3.82 -11.11 4.38
N ALA A 162 -4.25 -12.27 4.89
CA ALA A 162 -5.57 -12.78 4.59
C ALA A 162 -6.69 -11.92 5.19
N ARG A 163 -6.43 -11.29 6.33
CA ARG A 163 -7.41 -10.47 7.03
C ARG A 163 -7.73 -9.23 6.22
N SER A 164 -6.73 -8.42 5.89
CA SER A 164 -6.92 -7.20 5.09
C SER A 164 -7.46 -7.51 3.69
N LEU A 165 -6.95 -8.55 3.03
CA LEU A 165 -7.31 -8.82 1.64
C LEU A 165 -8.63 -9.61 1.47
N CYS A 166 -9.20 -10.19 2.55
CA CYS A 166 -10.38 -11.03 2.46
C CYS A 166 -11.53 -10.65 3.40
N PHE A 167 -11.28 -9.95 4.52
CA PHE A 167 -12.28 -9.77 5.56
C PHE A 167 -12.51 -8.33 6.00
N ASP A 168 -11.48 -7.51 6.15
CA ASP A 168 -11.58 -6.16 6.70
C ASP A 168 -12.05 -5.12 5.66
N TYR A 169 -12.51 -3.96 6.13
CA TYR A 169 -12.67 -2.75 5.33
C TYR A 169 -11.30 -2.11 5.13
N GLU A 170 -10.93 -1.84 3.91
CA GLU A 170 -9.63 -1.28 3.57
C GLU A 170 -9.75 -0.23 2.46
N ASP A 171 -8.89 0.76 2.52
CA ASP A 171 -8.77 1.82 1.53
C ASP A 171 -7.33 1.96 1.05
N ASN A 172 -7.13 1.97 -0.26
CA ASN A 172 -5.84 2.26 -0.85
C ASN A 172 -5.97 3.37 -1.91
N ALA A 173 -5.07 4.34 -1.85
CA ALA A 173 -4.82 5.23 -2.97
C ALA A 173 -3.92 4.50 -3.99
N VAL A 174 -4.29 4.56 -5.26
CA VAL A 174 -3.46 4.12 -6.39
C VAL A 174 -3.08 5.38 -7.16
N ILE A 175 -1.79 5.59 -7.33
CA ILE A 175 -1.22 6.79 -7.94
C ILE A 175 -0.42 6.36 -9.16
N VAL A 176 -0.75 6.92 -10.33
CA VAL A 176 0.00 6.75 -11.57
C VAL A 176 0.78 8.04 -11.81
N ASP A 177 2.00 8.06 -11.35
CA ASP A 177 2.91 9.19 -11.44
C ASP A 177 4.35 8.74 -11.14
N SER A 178 5.25 8.94 -12.08
CA SER A 178 6.63 8.47 -11.95
C SER A 178 7.42 9.25 -10.89
N CYS A 179 7.13 10.52 -10.69
CA CYS A 179 7.82 11.33 -9.69
C CYS A 179 7.49 10.82 -8.28
N THR A 180 6.21 10.73 -7.94
CA THR A 180 5.75 10.21 -6.64
C THR A 180 6.21 8.76 -6.42
N THR A 181 6.20 7.93 -7.47
CA THR A 181 6.66 6.55 -7.34
C THR A 181 8.15 6.47 -7.04
N LYS A 182 8.98 7.30 -7.70
CA LYS A 182 10.43 7.37 -7.43
C LYS A 182 10.75 7.90 -6.04
N GLU A 183 10.01 8.89 -5.55
CA GLU A 183 10.16 9.37 -4.16
C GLU A 183 9.94 8.22 -3.15
N LEU A 184 8.94 7.37 -3.38
CA LEU A 184 8.71 6.21 -2.53
C LEU A 184 9.77 5.10 -2.74
N ASP A 185 10.32 4.98 -3.94
CA ASP A 185 11.39 4.04 -4.23
C ASP A 185 12.68 4.38 -3.46
N ASN A 186 12.95 5.67 -3.22
CA ASN A 186 14.11 6.13 -2.44
C ASN A 186 14.06 5.68 -0.96
N MET A 187 12.91 5.19 -0.47
CA MET A 187 12.82 4.61 0.87
C MET A 187 13.60 3.28 1.00
N PHE A 188 14.05 2.70 -0.13
CA PHE A 188 14.84 1.47 -0.17
C PHE A 188 16.34 1.73 -0.36
N GLU A 189 16.76 2.99 -0.41
CA GLU A 189 18.15 3.44 -0.51
C GLU A 189 18.68 3.93 0.85
#